data_88766f6c9037603695b80b8d7317a7d9
#
_entry.id   88766f6c9037603695b80b8d7317a7d9
#
_cell.length_a   1.000
_cell.length_b   1.000
_cell.length_c   1.000
_cell.angle_alpha   90.00
_cell.angle_beta   90.00
_cell.angle_gamma   90.00
#
_symmetry.space_group_name_H-M   'P 1'
#
loop_
_entity.id
_entity.type
_entity.pdbx_description
1 polymer ?
#
loop_
_entity_poly.entity_id
_entity_poly.type
_entity_poly.pdbx_seq_one_letter_code
_entity_poly.pdbx_strand_id
1 'polypeptide(L)'
;LQRLQWSVRHTYDNVAPFRAKCDAKGVHPDDLKQLSDLSLFPFMTKADLRDHYPFGLFAAPRDQIIRLHASSGTTVKSVVMGYTAADLDTWAQLVARSLRAAGVKPGEMVHNAYGYGMFTGGLGAHYGIERLGCTVVPVSGGQTVKQVQQIIDFRPDAIMVTPSFSLVIAEEFERQGIQPGDISLKVGIFGAEAWGEGMRAEIEAKLGIDAVDIYGLTEVMGPGVASECIETKDGPVIWEDHFYPEIINPMTGEVVADGQPGELVFTSLTKQAMPV
;
A
#
# COMPACT_ATOMS: atom_id res chain seq x y z
N LEU A 1 -4.94 -21.15 -3.07
CA LEU A 1 -4.38 -21.82 -4.24
C LEU A 1 -5.05 -21.37 -5.54
N GLN A 2 -6.39 -21.42 -5.69
CA GLN A 2 -7.09 -21.08 -6.94
C GLN A 2 -6.76 -19.67 -7.46
N ARG A 3 -6.75 -18.66 -6.60
CA ARG A 3 -6.37 -17.28 -6.98
C ARG A 3 -4.91 -17.20 -7.43
N LEU A 4 -4.01 -17.94 -6.76
CA LEU A 4 -2.60 -18.00 -7.12
C LEU A 4 -2.42 -18.65 -8.50
N GLN A 5 -3.09 -19.78 -8.75
CA GLN A 5 -3.11 -20.45 -10.07
C GLN A 5 -3.63 -19.52 -11.17
N TRP A 6 -4.70 -18.77 -10.89
CA TRP A 6 -5.21 -17.78 -11.82
C TRP A 6 -4.18 -16.68 -12.10
N SER A 7 -3.58 -16.11 -11.05
CA SER A 7 -2.61 -15.02 -11.18
C SER A 7 -1.39 -15.44 -12.00
N VAL A 8 -0.80 -16.60 -11.67
CA VAL A 8 0.37 -17.12 -12.40
C VAL A 8 0.02 -17.44 -13.86
N ARG A 9 -1.15 -18.05 -14.13
CA ARG A 9 -1.63 -18.31 -15.48
C ARG A 9 -1.87 -17.01 -16.25
N HIS A 10 -2.58 -16.06 -15.65
CA HIS A 10 -2.87 -14.77 -16.26
C HIS A 10 -1.58 -14.01 -16.61
N THR A 11 -0.58 -14.02 -15.71
CA THR A 11 0.73 -13.43 -15.95
C THR A 11 1.46 -14.13 -17.08
N TYR A 12 1.53 -15.45 -17.06
CA TYR A 12 2.21 -16.25 -18.09
C TYR A 12 1.62 -16.01 -19.49
N ASP A 13 0.29 -15.97 -19.58
CA ASP A 13 -0.40 -15.81 -20.86
C ASP A 13 -0.25 -14.41 -21.44
N ASN A 14 -0.16 -13.37 -20.61
CA ASN A 14 -0.25 -11.98 -21.05
C ASN A 14 1.04 -11.15 -20.89
N VAL A 15 2.01 -11.60 -20.07
CA VAL A 15 3.26 -10.86 -19.81
C VAL A 15 4.44 -11.61 -20.39
N ALA A 16 4.83 -11.24 -21.62
CA ALA A 16 5.89 -11.93 -22.35
C ALA A 16 7.23 -12.06 -21.58
N PRO A 17 7.72 -11.05 -20.82
CA PRO A 17 8.92 -11.19 -20.01
C PRO A 17 8.80 -12.25 -18.90
N PHE A 18 7.66 -12.36 -18.25
CA PHE A 18 7.44 -13.41 -17.24
C PHE A 18 7.42 -14.80 -17.89
N ARG A 19 6.71 -14.94 -19.01
CA ARG A 19 6.69 -16.19 -19.78
C ARG A 19 8.11 -16.62 -20.17
N ALA A 20 8.92 -15.72 -20.70
CA ALA A 20 10.29 -16.02 -21.09
C ALA A 20 11.14 -16.51 -19.91
N LYS A 21 10.95 -15.95 -18.73
CA LYS A 21 11.62 -16.44 -17.50
C LYS A 21 11.13 -17.83 -17.09
N CYS A 22 9.84 -18.09 -17.17
CA CYS A 22 9.27 -19.42 -16.90
C CYS A 22 9.81 -20.47 -17.89
N ASP A 23 9.81 -20.16 -19.17
CA ASP A 23 10.30 -21.05 -20.23
C ASP A 23 11.80 -21.36 -20.03
N ALA A 24 12.60 -20.37 -19.66
CA ALA A 24 14.02 -20.54 -19.35
C ALA A 24 14.28 -21.45 -18.13
N LYS A 25 13.35 -21.45 -17.15
CA LYS A 25 13.37 -22.37 -15.99
C LYS A 25 12.73 -23.73 -16.30
N GLY A 26 12.06 -23.88 -17.44
CA GLY A 26 11.31 -25.11 -17.78
C GLY A 26 10.08 -25.31 -16.91
N VAL A 27 9.46 -24.21 -16.39
CA VAL A 27 8.27 -24.27 -15.53
C VAL A 27 7.05 -23.70 -16.27
N HIS A 28 5.90 -24.36 -16.09
CA HIS A 28 4.63 -23.97 -16.69
C HIS A 28 3.57 -23.75 -15.61
N PRO A 29 2.58 -22.84 -15.78
CA PRO A 29 1.53 -22.63 -14.79
C PRO A 29 0.79 -23.89 -14.32
N ASP A 30 0.74 -24.96 -15.12
CA ASP A 30 0.17 -26.25 -14.73
C ASP A 30 1.00 -27.01 -13.68
N ASP A 31 2.23 -26.59 -13.43
CA ASP A 31 3.09 -27.17 -12.39
C ASP A 31 2.72 -26.65 -11.00
N LEU A 32 1.93 -25.57 -10.89
CA LEU A 32 1.45 -25.00 -9.64
C LEU A 32 0.24 -25.79 -9.11
N LYS A 33 0.48 -26.88 -8.39
CA LYS A 33 -0.55 -27.77 -7.83
C LYS A 33 -0.84 -27.53 -6.36
N GLN A 34 0.11 -26.98 -5.64
CA GLN A 34 0.04 -26.62 -4.22
C GLN A 34 0.79 -25.30 -3.99
N LEU A 35 0.63 -24.68 -2.82
CA LEU A 35 1.23 -23.36 -2.54
C LEU A 35 2.77 -23.39 -2.58
N SER A 36 3.39 -24.46 -2.10
CA SER A 36 4.85 -24.62 -2.11
C SER A 36 5.46 -24.69 -3.51
N ASP A 37 4.67 -25.02 -4.55
CA ASP A 37 5.16 -25.07 -5.92
C ASP A 37 5.43 -23.67 -6.49
N LEU A 38 5.03 -22.60 -5.79
CA LEU A 38 5.34 -21.22 -6.20
C LEU A 38 6.85 -20.98 -6.28
N SER A 39 7.64 -21.65 -5.45
CA SER A 39 9.10 -21.58 -5.46
C SER A 39 9.76 -22.04 -6.78
N LEU A 40 9.03 -22.78 -7.61
CA LEU A 40 9.48 -23.17 -8.96
C LEU A 40 9.51 -21.97 -9.92
N PHE A 41 8.67 -20.97 -9.70
CA PHE A 41 8.48 -19.85 -10.60
C PHE A 41 9.55 -18.77 -10.41
N PRO A 42 9.84 -17.99 -11.46
CA PRO A 42 10.83 -16.91 -11.37
C PRO A 42 10.27 -15.71 -10.62
N PHE A 43 11.14 -15.01 -9.89
CA PHE A 43 10.84 -13.69 -9.35
C PHE A 43 10.83 -12.63 -10.45
N MET A 44 9.97 -11.63 -10.26
CA MET A 44 10.03 -10.35 -10.95
C MET A 44 10.67 -9.32 -10.03
N THR A 45 11.50 -8.47 -10.59
CA THR A 45 12.32 -7.51 -9.84
C THR A 45 12.11 -6.08 -10.32
N LYS A 46 12.60 -5.11 -9.56
CA LYS A 46 12.59 -3.70 -9.96
C LYS A 46 13.37 -3.45 -11.27
N ALA A 47 14.33 -4.31 -11.62
CA ALA A 47 15.03 -4.25 -12.90
C ALA A 47 14.07 -4.60 -14.05
N ASP A 48 13.28 -5.66 -13.91
CA ASP A 48 12.28 -6.04 -14.92
C ASP A 48 11.28 -4.90 -15.21
N LEU A 49 10.83 -4.22 -14.16
CA LEU A 49 9.92 -3.07 -14.28
C LEU A 49 10.55 -1.91 -15.06
N ARG A 50 11.85 -1.67 -14.89
CA ARG A 50 12.58 -0.62 -15.60
C ARG A 50 12.90 -1.00 -17.05
N ASP A 51 13.30 -2.24 -17.26
CA ASP A 51 13.70 -2.74 -18.58
C ASP A 51 12.53 -2.81 -19.56
N HIS A 52 11.31 -3.03 -19.01
CA HIS A 52 10.09 -3.11 -19.80
C HIS A 52 9.20 -1.85 -19.66
N TYR A 53 9.78 -0.74 -19.21
CA TYR A 53 9.10 0.56 -19.10
C TYR A 53 8.57 1.06 -20.47
N PRO A 54 7.38 1.66 -20.58
CA PRO A 54 6.44 1.88 -19.45
C PRO A 54 5.37 0.80 -19.28
N PHE A 55 5.05 0.00 -20.32
CA PHE A 55 3.86 -0.85 -20.37
C PHE A 55 4.14 -2.33 -20.66
N GLY A 56 5.42 -2.71 -20.74
CA GLY A 56 5.82 -4.06 -21.16
C GLY A 56 5.45 -5.18 -20.20
N LEU A 57 5.05 -4.85 -18.98
CA LEU A 57 4.58 -5.82 -17.96
C LEU A 57 3.07 -5.76 -17.72
N PHE A 58 2.31 -5.07 -18.57
CA PHE A 58 0.87 -5.04 -18.43
C PHE A 58 0.26 -6.34 -18.98
N ALA A 59 -0.55 -6.99 -18.14
CA ALA A 59 -1.30 -8.19 -18.47
C ALA A 59 -2.69 -7.88 -19.07
N ALA A 60 -3.20 -6.67 -18.84
CA ALA A 60 -4.44 -6.19 -19.42
C ALA A 60 -4.18 -5.29 -20.64
N PRO A 61 -5.03 -5.32 -21.67
CA PRO A 61 -4.93 -4.43 -22.82
C PRO A 61 -5.15 -2.97 -22.40
N ARG A 62 -4.56 -2.04 -23.17
CA ARG A 62 -4.49 -0.62 -22.82
C ARG A 62 -5.86 0.05 -22.64
N ASP A 63 -6.86 -0.37 -23.39
CA ASP A 63 -8.23 0.14 -23.33
C ASP A 63 -8.98 -0.27 -22.06
N GLN A 64 -8.46 -1.26 -21.30
CA GLN A 64 -8.96 -1.65 -20.00
C GLN A 64 -8.22 -0.97 -18.83
N ILE A 65 -7.11 -0.28 -19.13
CA ILE A 65 -6.35 0.46 -18.11
C ILE A 65 -6.99 1.84 -17.94
N ILE A 66 -7.60 2.08 -16.78
CA ILE A 66 -8.31 3.35 -16.52
C ILE A 66 -7.54 4.29 -15.60
N ARG A 67 -6.43 3.82 -14.98
CA ARG A 67 -5.56 4.65 -14.16
C ARG A 67 -4.12 4.19 -14.24
N LEU A 68 -3.20 5.16 -14.20
CA LEU A 68 -1.76 4.94 -14.07
C LEU A 68 -1.26 5.61 -12.79
N HIS A 69 -0.35 4.93 -12.10
CA HIS A 69 0.45 5.48 -11.02
C HIS A 69 1.92 5.25 -11.29
N ALA A 70 2.78 5.99 -10.61
CA ALA A 70 4.22 5.77 -10.67
C ALA A 70 4.85 5.92 -9.29
N SER A 71 5.89 5.14 -9.02
CA SER A 71 6.68 5.29 -7.81
C SER A 71 7.49 6.60 -7.85
N SER A 72 7.72 7.19 -6.68
CA SER A 72 8.50 8.42 -6.48
C SER A 72 10.02 8.24 -6.70
N GLY A 73 10.44 7.16 -7.35
CA GLY A 73 11.85 6.75 -7.45
C GLY A 73 12.80 7.88 -7.86
N THR A 74 13.91 7.97 -7.15
CA THR A 74 15.02 8.91 -7.37
C THR A 74 15.82 8.63 -8.66
N THR A 75 15.48 7.60 -9.41
CA THR A 75 16.14 7.20 -10.68
C THR A 75 15.44 7.85 -11.86
N VAL A 76 16.16 8.01 -12.98
CA VAL A 76 15.74 8.68 -14.23
C VAL A 76 14.43 8.15 -14.82
N LYS A 77 14.04 6.91 -14.50
CA LYS A 77 12.76 6.29 -14.90
C LYS A 77 11.98 5.82 -13.68
N SER A 78 10.83 6.40 -13.43
CA SER A 78 9.86 5.91 -12.44
C SER A 78 9.27 4.57 -12.89
N VAL A 79 8.90 3.71 -11.95
CA VAL A 79 8.13 2.49 -12.24
C VAL A 79 6.67 2.87 -12.45
N VAL A 80 6.07 2.45 -13.57
CA VAL A 80 4.68 2.75 -13.92
C VAL A 80 3.80 1.54 -13.65
N MET A 81 2.70 1.76 -12.92
CA MET A 81 1.70 0.75 -12.59
C MET A 81 0.36 1.10 -13.23
N GLY A 82 -0.26 0.11 -13.87
CA GLY A 82 -1.61 0.22 -14.42
C GLY A 82 -2.66 -0.41 -13.50
N TYR A 83 -3.90 0.08 -13.64
CA TYR A 83 -5.05 -0.43 -12.89
C TYR A 83 -6.28 -0.49 -13.81
N THR A 84 -6.95 -1.64 -13.79
CA THR A 84 -8.30 -1.78 -14.34
C THR A 84 -9.35 -1.22 -13.39
N ALA A 85 -10.61 -1.15 -13.82
CA ALA A 85 -11.73 -0.79 -12.94
C ALA A 85 -11.85 -1.76 -11.75
N ALA A 86 -11.67 -3.07 -12.01
CA ALA A 86 -11.70 -4.09 -10.95
C ALA A 86 -10.55 -3.97 -9.97
N ASP A 87 -9.34 -3.64 -10.46
CA ASP A 87 -8.19 -3.37 -9.58
C ASP A 87 -8.46 -2.19 -8.64
N LEU A 88 -9.05 -1.11 -9.16
CA LEU A 88 -9.37 0.07 -8.35
C LEU A 88 -10.47 -0.22 -7.32
N ASP A 89 -11.48 -1.01 -7.67
CA ASP A 89 -12.51 -1.43 -6.72
C ASP A 89 -11.92 -2.30 -5.60
N THR A 90 -11.07 -3.26 -5.96
CA THR A 90 -10.33 -4.09 -4.99
C THR A 90 -9.46 -3.23 -4.08
N TRP A 91 -8.72 -2.30 -4.65
CA TRP A 91 -7.85 -1.40 -3.87
C TRP A 91 -8.63 -0.53 -2.88
N ALA A 92 -9.75 0.05 -3.32
CA ALA A 92 -10.63 0.81 -2.43
C ALA A 92 -11.17 -0.06 -1.26
N GLN A 93 -11.51 -1.34 -1.53
CA GLN A 93 -11.93 -2.28 -0.48
C GLN A 93 -10.81 -2.58 0.52
N LEU A 94 -9.58 -2.78 0.04
CA LEU A 94 -8.40 -3.06 0.89
C LEU A 94 -8.08 -1.90 1.83
N VAL A 95 -8.10 -0.67 1.31
CA VAL A 95 -7.87 0.52 2.14
C VAL A 95 -9.04 0.75 3.11
N ALA A 96 -10.28 0.52 2.70
CA ALA A 96 -11.42 0.58 3.61
C ALA A 96 -11.31 -0.45 4.75
N ARG A 97 -10.81 -1.66 4.45
CA ARG A 97 -10.52 -2.71 5.44
C ARG A 97 -9.43 -2.25 6.42
N SER A 98 -8.36 -1.65 5.91
CA SER A 98 -7.27 -1.10 6.72
C SER A 98 -7.74 0.02 7.65
N LEU A 99 -8.57 0.95 7.15
CA LEU A 99 -9.20 1.99 7.97
C LEU A 99 -10.07 1.40 9.08
N ARG A 100 -10.83 0.34 8.79
CA ARG A 100 -11.63 -0.38 9.81
C ARG A 100 -10.75 -1.02 10.86
N ALA A 101 -9.65 -1.65 10.49
CA ALA A 101 -8.66 -2.23 11.41
C ALA A 101 -8.00 -1.15 12.28
N ALA A 102 -7.80 0.06 11.74
CA ALA A 102 -7.34 1.23 12.46
C ALA A 102 -8.43 1.90 13.34
N GLY A 103 -9.63 1.32 13.44
CA GLY A 103 -10.71 1.82 14.30
C GLY A 103 -11.62 2.88 13.67
N VAL A 104 -11.39 3.31 12.43
CA VAL A 104 -12.23 4.29 11.72
C VAL A 104 -13.61 3.70 11.40
N LYS A 105 -14.66 4.49 11.60
CA LYS A 105 -16.07 4.06 11.45
C LYS A 105 -16.76 4.80 10.29
N PRO A 106 -17.73 4.15 9.61
CA PRO A 106 -18.57 4.85 8.64
C PRO A 106 -19.19 6.12 9.23
N GLY A 107 -19.24 7.18 8.44
CA GLY A 107 -19.75 8.49 8.85
C GLY A 107 -18.70 9.41 9.50
N GLU A 108 -17.51 8.91 9.85
CA GLU A 108 -16.41 9.74 10.33
C GLU A 108 -15.75 10.52 9.19
N MET A 109 -14.97 11.55 9.54
CA MET A 109 -14.24 12.39 8.61
C MET A 109 -12.74 12.08 8.69
N VAL A 110 -12.11 11.89 7.53
CA VAL A 110 -10.68 11.55 7.44
C VAL A 110 -9.93 12.66 6.69
N HIS A 111 -8.94 13.25 7.34
CA HIS A 111 -8.02 14.22 6.77
C HIS A 111 -6.94 13.48 5.98
N ASN A 112 -7.00 13.54 4.64
CA ASN A 112 -6.03 12.85 3.79
C ASN A 112 -4.91 13.79 3.35
N ALA A 113 -3.78 13.70 4.05
CA ALA A 113 -2.56 14.48 3.81
C ALA A 113 -1.52 13.74 2.96
N TYR A 114 -1.83 12.56 2.40
CA TYR A 114 -0.97 11.95 1.37
C TYR A 114 -1.03 12.74 0.06
N GLY A 115 0.13 12.82 -0.63
CA GLY A 115 0.24 13.53 -1.90
C GLY A 115 -0.65 12.92 -2.99
N TYR A 116 -1.41 13.79 -3.67
CA TYR A 116 -2.18 13.44 -4.87
C TYR A 116 -1.29 13.60 -6.11
N GLY A 117 -1.56 12.82 -7.16
CA GLY A 117 -0.78 12.81 -8.39
C GLY A 117 -0.41 11.40 -8.82
N MET A 118 0.80 11.23 -9.35
CA MET A 118 1.26 9.91 -9.83
C MET A 118 1.55 8.92 -8.69
N PHE A 119 1.85 9.41 -7.49
CA PHE A 119 2.06 8.55 -6.32
C PHE A 119 0.74 7.90 -5.87
N THR A 120 0.82 6.68 -5.33
CA THR A 120 -0.36 5.87 -4.98
C THR A 120 -1.07 6.33 -3.71
N GLY A 121 -0.37 7.03 -2.80
CA GLY A 121 -0.86 7.32 -1.44
C GLY A 121 -2.17 8.13 -1.42
N GLY A 122 -2.21 9.28 -2.09
CA GLY A 122 -3.36 10.20 -2.02
C GLY A 122 -4.65 9.61 -2.58
N LEU A 123 -4.60 9.09 -3.82
CA LEU A 123 -5.79 8.50 -4.46
C LEU A 123 -6.16 7.15 -3.87
N GLY A 124 -5.18 6.33 -3.45
CA GLY A 124 -5.46 5.07 -2.77
C GLY A 124 -6.23 5.28 -1.47
N ALA A 125 -5.76 6.20 -0.63
CA ALA A 125 -6.46 6.59 0.59
C ALA A 125 -7.85 7.17 0.30
N HIS A 126 -7.95 8.09 -0.64
CA HIS A 126 -9.20 8.79 -1.01
C HIS A 126 -10.35 7.81 -1.28
N TYR A 127 -10.17 6.91 -2.24
CA TYR A 127 -11.23 5.97 -2.61
C TYR A 127 -11.52 4.93 -1.52
N GLY A 128 -10.55 4.59 -0.70
CA GLY A 128 -10.77 3.72 0.47
C GLY A 128 -11.60 4.39 1.56
N ILE A 129 -11.37 5.68 1.81
CA ILE A 129 -12.14 6.50 2.75
C ILE A 129 -13.61 6.59 2.30
N GLU A 130 -13.84 6.94 1.02
CA GLU A 130 -15.20 6.98 0.45
C GLU A 130 -15.88 5.61 0.48
N ARG A 131 -15.14 4.54 0.16
CA ARG A 131 -15.65 3.15 0.19
C ARG A 131 -16.09 2.71 1.58
N LEU A 132 -15.42 3.16 2.63
CA LEU A 132 -15.81 2.91 4.01
C LEU A 132 -17.10 3.66 4.40
N GLY A 133 -17.49 4.66 3.63
CA GLY A 133 -18.62 5.55 3.94
C GLY A 133 -18.21 6.71 4.85
N CYS A 134 -16.95 7.13 4.77
CA CYS A 134 -16.41 8.28 5.47
C CYS A 134 -16.34 9.52 4.58
N THR A 135 -16.33 10.70 5.19
CA THR A 135 -16.03 11.94 4.48
C THR A 135 -14.52 12.09 4.32
N VAL A 136 -14.03 12.25 3.10
CA VAL A 136 -12.63 12.56 2.84
C VAL A 136 -12.38 14.06 2.75
N VAL A 137 -11.35 14.57 3.46
CA VAL A 137 -10.80 15.91 3.28
C VAL A 137 -9.52 15.78 2.45
N PRO A 138 -9.54 16.06 1.13
CA PRO A 138 -8.45 15.75 0.20
C PRO A 138 -7.39 16.87 0.17
N VAL A 139 -6.62 17.03 1.24
CA VAL A 139 -5.72 18.17 1.43
C VAL A 139 -4.43 18.07 0.64
N SER A 140 -3.93 16.83 0.42
CA SER A 140 -2.61 16.56 -0.14
C SER A 140 -1.47 16.88 0.86
N GLY A 141 -0.21 16.64 0.46
CA GLY A 141 0.96 16.94 1.30
C GLY A 141 1.34 18.44 1.30
N GLY A 142 2.13 18.84 2.30
CA GLY A 142 2.63 20.20 2.44
C GLY A 142 1.61 21.19 3.02
N GLN A 143 1.87 22.49 2.88
CA GLN A 143 1.00 23.57 3.35
C GLN A 143 0.62 23.45 4.85
N THR A 144 1.57 23.17 5.72
CA THR A 144 1.38 22.79 7.12
C THR A 144 0.43 23.70 7.89
N VAL A 145 0.60 25.04 7.79
CA VAL A 145 -0.27 26.01 8.45
C VAL A 145 -1.73 25.86 8.04
N LYS A 146 -1.97 25.65 6.74
CA LYS A 146 -3.33 25.44 6.20
C LYS A 146 -3.91 24.12 6.67
N GLN A 147 -3.09 23.05 6.76
CA GLN A 147 -3.56 21.76 7.27
C GLN A 147 -3.98 21.87 8.73
N VAL A 148 -3.18 22.52 9.57
CA VAL A 148 -3.54 22.80 10.97
C VAL A 148 -4.87 23.54 11.06
N GLN A 149 -5.03 24.63 10.29
CA GLN A 149 -6.29 25.38 10.27
C GLN A 149 -7.48 24.51 9.87
N GLN A 150 -7.32 23.65 8.83
CA GLN A 150 -8.39 22.76 8.38
C GLN A 150 -8.73 21.65 9.41
N ILE A 151 -7.75 21.14 10.14
CA ILE A 151 -8.01 20.18 11.23
C ILE A 151 -8.84 20.84 12.34
N ILE A 152 -8.56 22.08 12.68
CA ILE A 152 -9.33 22.84 13.69
C ILE A 152 -10.75 23.14 13.17
N ASP A 153 -10.87 23.63 11.94
CA ASP A 153 -12.15 24.07 11.38
C ASP A 153 -13.10 22.91 11.07
N PHE A 154 -12.59 21.83 10.44
CA PHE A 154 -13.41 20.71 9.99
C PHE A 154 -13.55 19.61 11.04
N ARG A 155 -12.67 19.58 12.03
CA ARG A 155 -12.70 18.61 13.13
C ARG A 155 -12.75 17.15 12.67
N PRO A 156 -11.80 16.70 11.81
CA PRO A 156 -11.77 15.32 11.36
C PRO A 156 -11.51 14.35 12.53
N ASP A 157 -12.00 13.12 12.39
CA ASP A 157 -11.81 12.04 13.37
C ASP A 157 -10.48 11.30 13.20
N ALA A 158 -10.00 11.22 11.97
CA ALA A 158 -8.75 10.53 11.64
C ALA A 158 -7.89 11.32 10.64
N ILE A 159 -6.59 11.01 10.63
CA ILE A 159 -5.64 11.56 9.66
C ILE A 159 -4.88 10.42 8.96
N MET A 160 -4.70 10.53 7.64
CA MET A 160 -3.81 9.69 6.85
C MET A 160 -2.64 10.53 6.33
N VAL A 161 -1.43 10.19 6.74
CA VAL A 161 -0.24 11.03 6.52
C VAL A 161 1.04 10.20 6.68
N THR A 162 2.19 10.68 6.17
CA THR A 162 3.47 10.05 6.52
C THR A 162 3.87 10.36 7.96
N PRO A 163 4.55 9.43 8.67
CA PRO A 163 4.96 9.63 10.06
C PRO A 163 5.76 10.93 10.27
N SER A 164 6.77 11.17 9.42
CA SER A 164 7.59 12.38 9.52
C SER A 164 6.79 13.67 9.34
N PHE A 165 5.82 13.71 8.41
CA PHE A 165 5.03 14.90 8.18
C PHE A 165 4.00 15.13 9.30
N SER A 166 3.54 14.09 9.99
CA SER A 166 2.68 14.27 11.18
C SER A 166 3.40 15.01 12.32
N LEU A 167 4.69 14.76 12.50
CA LEU A 167 5.51 15.50 13.47
C LEU A 167 5.65 16.98 13.08
N VAL A 168 5.80 17.29 11.79
CA VAL A 168 5.80 18.69 11.30
C VAL A 168 4.44 19.36 11.56
N ILE A 169 3.33 18.63 11.43
CA ILE A 169 1.99 19.14 11.82
C ILE A 169 1.91 19.37 13.33
N ALA A 170 2.44 18.43 14.13
CA ALA A 170 2.47 18.57 15.60
C ALA A 170 3.29 19.78 16.06
N GLU A 171 4.47 20.02 15.46
CA GLU A 171 5.27 21.22 15.73
C GLU A 171 4.51 22.51 15.40
N GLU A 172 3.73 22.51 14.33
CA GLU A 172 2.91 23.67 13.96
C GLU A 172 1.74 23.88 14.95
N PHE A 173 1.13 22.81 15.48
CA PHE A 173 0.17 22.91 16.60
C PHE A 173 0.82 23.56 17.82
N GLU A 174 1.99 23.08 18.24
CA GLU A 174 2.74 23.63 19.36
C GLU A 174 3.05 25.14 19.14
N ARG A 175 3.49 25.50 17.93
CA ARG A 175 3.79 26.90 17.56
C ARG A 175 2.58 27.83 17.66
N GLN A 176 1.38 27.29 17.38
CA GLN A 176 0.12 28.03 17.49
C GLN A 176 -0.51 27.97 18.89
N GLY A 177 0.12 27.24 19.84
CA GLY A 177 -0.38 27.05 21.20
C GLY A 177 -1.57 26.09 21.31
N ILE A 178 -1.81 25.28 20.27
CA ILE A 178 -2.88 24.27 20.22
C ILE A 178 -2.41 23.01 20.94
N GLN A 179 -3.21 22.54 21.89
CA GLN A 179 -2.92 21.33 22.66
C GLN A 179 -3.62 20.09 22.08
N PRO A 180 -3.16 18.87 22.35
CA PRO A 180 -3.81 17.65 21.90
C PRO A 180 -5.32 17.56 22.22
N GLY A 181 -5.74 18.12 23.36
CA GLY A 181 -7.15 18.17 23.75
C GLY A 181 -8.03 19.12 22.95
N ASP A 182 -7.43 20.03 22.16
CA ASP A 182 -8.15 20.99 21.32
C ASP A 182 -8.53 20.42 19.96
N ILE A 183 -7.86 19.33 19.52
CA ILE A 183 -8.10 18.67 18.23
C ILE A 183 -9.08 17.51 18.37
N SER A 184 -9.76 17.18 17.27
CA SER A 184 -10.77 16.12 17.23
C SER A 184 -10.20 14.76 16.79
N LEU A 185 -8.96 14.72 16.32
CA LEU A 185 -8.32 13.51 15.84
C LEU A 185 -8.27 12.45 16.94
N LYS A 186 -8.59 11.21 16.60
CA LYS A 186 -8.56 10.04 17.49
C LYS A 186 -7.50 9.04 17.05
N VAL A 187 -7.27 8.93 15.73
CA VAL A 187 -6.34 7.98 15.15
C VAL A 187 -5.62 8.58 13.95
N GLY A 188 -4.34 8.25 13.83
CA GLY A 188 -3.53 8.48 12.65
C GLY A 188 -3.17 7.16 11.97
N ILE A 189 -3.28 7.12 10.65
CA ILE A 189 -2.90 5.98 9.82
C ILE A 189 -1.67 6.37 9.03
N PHE A 190 -0.53 5.78 9.37
CA PHE A 190 0.79 6.18 8.93
C PHE A 190 1.42 5.14 8.01
N GLY A 191 2.14 5.59 7.00
CA GLY A 191 2.86 4.72 6.07
C GLY A 191 3.66 5.50 5.04
N ALA A 192 4.11 4.83 3.99
CA ALA A 192 4.94 5.32 2.90
C ALA A 192 6.42 5.56 3.26
N GLU A 193 6.80 5.45 4.52
CA GLU A 193 8.18 5.47 4.99
C GLU A 193 8.36 4.52 6.18
N ALA A 194 9.59 4.05 6.41
CA ALA A 194 9.89 3.22 7.56
C ALA A 194 9.86 4.05 8.86
N TRP A 195 9.21 3.52 9.88
CA TRP A 195 9.14 4.12 11.20
C TRP A 195 9.08 3.04 12.28
N GLY A 196 9.28 3.40 13.53
CA GLY A 196 9.33 2.44 14.62
C GLY A 196 8.72 2.99 15.91
N GLU A 197 8.76 2.19 16.95
CA GLU A 197 8.08 2.46 18.24
C GLU A 197 8.47 3.81 18.88
N GLY A 198 9.72 4.26 18.73
CA GLY A 198 10.14 5.56 19.24
C GLY A 198 9.37 6.72 18.58
N MET A 199 9.19 6.66 17.25
CA MET A 199 8.42 7.65 16.51
C MET A 199 6.91 7.52 16.80
N ARG A 200 6.41 6.29 16.97
CA ARG A 200 5.02 6.04 17.41
C ARG A 200 4.72 6.77 18.71
N ALA A 201 5.55 6.53 19.73
CA ALA A 201 5.39 7.15 21.04
C ALA A 201 5.44 8.68 20.98
N GLU A 202 6.31 9.24 20.14
CA GLU A 202 6.40 10.69 19.93
C GLU A 202 5.14 11.27 19.28
N ILE A 203 4.64 10.62 18.20
CA ILE A 203 3.42 11.03 17.50
C ILE A 203 2.21 10.97 18.45
N GLU A 204 2.04 9.87 19.16
CA GLU A 204 0.93 9.67 20.11
C GLU A 204 0.97 10.71 21.24
N ALA A 205 2.15 11.00 21.79
CA ALA A 205 2.30 11.99 22.84
C ALA A 205 2.00 13.43 22.36
N LYS A 206 2.47 13.80 21.16
CA LYS A 206 2.32 15.16 20.62
C LYS A 206 0.92 15.43 20.07
N LEU A 207 0.25 14.46 19.49
CA LEU A 207 -1.06 14.64 18.87
C LEU A 207 -2.22 14.10 19.73
N GLY A 208 -1.94 13.29 20.75
CA GLY A 208 -2.98 12.69 21.60
C GLY A 208 -3.87 11.67 20.87
N ILE A 209 -3.31 10.95 19.90
CA ILE A 209 -4.03 10.02 19.02
C ILE A 209 -3.43 8.62 19.12
N ASP A 210 -4.19 7.61 18.67
CA ASP A 210 -3.61 6.29 18.38
C ASP A 210 -2.88 6.33 17.04
N ALA A 211 -1.64 5.78 16.98
CA ALA A 211 -0.86 5.71 15.76
C ALA A 211 -0.80 4.27 15.22
N VAL A 212 -1.31 4.06 14.01
CA VAL A 212 -1.48 2.75 13.36
C VAL A 212 -0.72 2.70 12.05
N ASP A 213 0.02 1.62 11.79
CA ASP A 213 0.78 1.44 10.56
C ASP A 213 -0.10 0.89 9.43
N ILE A 214 0.07 1.46 8.22
CA ILE A 214 -0.45 0.93 6.97
C ILE A 214 0.69 0.70 6.00
N TYR A 215 0.85 -0.54 5.58
CA TYR A 215 1.89 -0.93 4.64
C TYR A 215 1.37 -1.09 3.22
N GLY A 216 2.21 -0.76 2.26
CA GLY A 216 1.97 -1.02 0.85
C GLY A 216 3.15 -0.59 -0.02
N LEU A 217 3.11 -1.05 -1.27
CA LEU A 217 4.09 -0.68 -2.27
C LEU A 217 3.38 -0.50 -3.62
N THR A 218 3.83 0.49 -4.37
CA THR A 218 3.26 0.86 -5.67
C THR A 218 3.30 -0.32 -6.65
N GLU A 219 4.36 -1.11 -6.59
CA GLU A 219 4.62 -2.25 -7.47
C GLU A 219 3.54 -3.34 -7.35
N VAL A 220 2.96 -3.53 -6.17
CA VAL A 220 1.93 -4.55 -5.93
C VAL A 220 0.53 -3.97 -6.02
N MET A 221 0.20 -2.92 -5.23
CA MET A 221 -1.12 -2.29 -5.28
C MET A 221 -1.06 -0.79 -4.90
N GLY A 222 -0.33 -0.42 -3.88
CA GLY A 222 -0.31 0.87 -3.21
C GLY A 222 -0.55 0.69 -1.72
N PRO A 223 -0.99 1.68 -0.96
CA PRO A 223 -1.34 1.51 0.45
C PRO A 223 -2.48 0.49 0.63
N GLY A 224 -2.45 -0.25 1.74
CA GLY A 224 -3.47 -1.24 2.06
C GLY A 224 -3.16 -2.67 1.63
N VAL A 225 -1.88 -3.02 1.42
CA VAL A 225 -1.43 -4.41 1.30
C VAL A 225 -1.49 -5.10 2.67
N ALA A 226 -1.09 -4.38 3.71
CA ALA A 226 -1.21 -4.79 5.10
C ALA A 226 -1.53 -3.58 5.99
N SER A 227 -2.04 -3.84 7.19
CA SER A 227 -2.33 -2.81 8.18
C SER A 227 -2.29 -3.38 9.59
N GLU A 228 -1.87 -2.57 10.53
CA GLU A 228 -2.04 -2.91 11.95
C GLU A 228 -3.50 -2.87 12.36
N CYS A 229 -3.80 -3.60 13.42
CA CYS A 229 -5.03 -3.49 14.19
C CYS A 229 -4.82 -2.52 15.36
N ILE A 230 -5.73 -1.58 15.56
CA ILE A 230 -5.62 -0.56 16.61
C ILE A 230 -5.52 -1.17 18.02
N GLU A 231 -6.13 -2.34 18.22
CA GLU A 231 -6.15 -3.01 19.52
C GLU A 231 -4.81 -3.64 19.90
N THR A 232 -4.00 -4.05 18.92
CA THR A 232 -2.75 -4.77 19.19
C THR A 232 -1.50 -3.96 18.85
N LYS A 233 -1.50 -3.22 17.73
CA LYS A 233 -0.34 -2.47 17.20
C LYS A 233 0.95 -3.33 17.17
N ASP A 234 0.80 -4.61 16.79
CA ASP A 234 1.86 -5.63 16.82
C ASP A 234 2.30 -6.00 15.39
N GLY A 235 2.53 -4.99 14.59
CA GLY A 235 2.91 -5.09 13.18
C GLY A 235 1.75 -5.28 12.20
N PRO A 236 1.97 -4.92 10.92
CA PRO A 236 0.93 -4.98 9.89
C PRO A 236 0.53 -6.42 9.54
N VAL A 237 -0.76 -6.71 9.57
CA VAL A 237 -1.36 -7.97 9.10
C VAL A 237 -1.60 -7.88 7.60
N ILE A 238 -1.07 -8.83 6.84
CA ILE A 238 -1.21 -8.91 5.38
C ILE A 238 -2.60 -9.44 5.02
N TRP A 239 -3.24 -8.84 4.00
CA TRP A 239 -4.51 -9.31 3.46
C TRP A 239 -4.29 -10.48 2.50
N GLU A 240 -4.08 -11.69 3.03
CA GLU A 240 -3.69 -12.91 2.30
C GLU A 240 -4.74 -13.40 1.29
N ASP A 241 -5.95 -12.89 1.34
CA ASP A 241 -6.95 -13.12 0.31
C ASP A 241 -6.65 -12.39 -1.01
N HIS A 242 -5.74 -11.39 -0.97
CA HIS A 242 -5.31 -10.61 -2.14
C HIS A 242 -3.81 -10.66 -2.40
N PHE A 243 -2.99 -10.98 -1.39
CA PHE A 243 -1.53 -10.99 -1.49
C PHE A 243 -0.99 -12.25 -0.82
N TYR A 244 -0.20 -13.02 -1.55
CA TYR A 244 0.50 -14.17 -0.98
C TYR A 244 1.92 -13.75 -0.60
N PRO A 245 2.26 -13.71 0.70
CA PRO A 245 3.59 -13.36 1.17
C PRO A 245 4.51 -14.56 1.21
N GLU A 246 5.78 -14.36 0.89
CA GLU A 246 6.87 -15.30 1.14
C GLU A 246 8.03 -14.55 1.80
N ILE A 247 8.64 -15.13 2.82
CA ILE A 247 9.91 -14.63 3.37
C ILE A 247 11.01 -15.52 2.82
N ILE A 248 11.91 -14.97 2.04
CA ILE A 248 12.95 -15.74 1.36
C ILE A 248 14.35 -15.35 1.83
N ASN A 249 15.28 -16.29 1.69
CA ASN A 249 16.69 -15.98 1.76
C ASN A 249 17.11 -15.28 0.45
N PRO A 250 17.58 -14.02 0.48
CA PRO A 250 17.88 -13.26 -0.73
C PRO A 250 19.05 -13.83 -1.55
N MET A 251 19.88 -14.71 -0.96
CA MET A 251 21.01 -15.33 -1.65
C MET A 251 20.64 -16.61 -2.39
N THR A 252 19.67 -17.37 -1.86
CA THR A 252 19.25 -18.67 -2.44
C THR A 252 17.91 -18.59 -3.13
N GLY A 253 17.05 -17.62 -2.78
CA GLY A 253 15.66 -17.53 -3.22
C GLY A 253 14.72 -18.53 -2.55
N GLU A 254 15.20 -19.30 -1.57
CA GLU A 254 14.40 -20.31 -0.85
C GLU A 254 13.60 -19.66 0.27
N VAL A 255 12.37 -20.13 0.48
CA VAL A 255 11.53 -19.70 1.62
C VAL A 255 12.20 -20.12 2.92
N VAL A 256 12.33 -19.19 3.86
CA VAL A 256 12.90 -19.44 5.18
C VAL A 256 11.84 -20.00 6.14
N ALA A 257 12.29 -20.64 7.22
CA ALA A 257 11.39 -21.11 8.26
C ALA A 257 10.75 -19.95 9.02
N ASP A 258 9.56 -20.17 9.58
CA ASP A 258 8.84 -19.19 10.38
C ASP A 258 9.72 -18.62 11.51
N GLY A 259 9.64 -17.29 11.67
CA GLY A 259 10.45 -16.55 12.66
C GLY A 259 11.89 -16.27 12.25
N GLN A 260 12.32 -16.70 11.07
CA GLN A 260 13.64 -16.35 10.54
C GLN A 260 13.57 -15.06 9.72
N PRO A 261 14.59 -14.18 9.82
CA PRO A 261 14.66 -12.98 8.99
C PRO A 261 14.92 -13.32 7.53
N GLY A 262 14.32 -12.55 6.61
CA GLY A 262 14.51 -12.71 5.17
C GLY A 262 13.96 -11.52 4.39
N GLU A 263 13.96 -11.63 3.07
CA GLU A 263 13.35 -10.65 2.17
C GLU A 263 11.87 -10.99 1.98
N LEU A 264 11.00 -9.99 2.16
CA LEU A 264 9.56 -10.15 1.95
C LEU A 264 9.24 -10.01 0.46
N VAL A 265 8.64 -11.05 -0.10
CA VAL A 265 8.17 -11.12 -1.48
C VAL A 265 6.66 -11.25 -1.49
N PHE A 266 6.00 -10.55 -2.40
CA PHE A 266 4.57 -10.64 -2.60
C PHE A 266 4.21 -11.19 -3.97
N THR A 267 3.24 -12.08 -4.01
CA THR A 267 2.53 -12.43 -5.24
C THR A 267 1.10 -11.88 -5.15
N SER A 268 0.73 -11.02 -6.09
CA SER A 268 -0.65 -10.51 -6.18
C SER A 268 -1.59 -11.63 -6.65
N LEU A 269 -2.71 -11.80 -5.96
CA LEU A 269 -3.69 -12.87 -6.24
C LEU A 269 -4.90 -12.41 -7.05
N THR A 270 -5.08 -11.09 -7.22
CA THR A 270 -6.32 -10.52 -7.78
C THR A 270 -6.11 -9.33 -8.71
N LYS A 271 -4.91 -8.82 -8.84
CA LYS A 271 -4.60 -7.69 -9.71
C LYS A 271 -4.60 -8.10 -11.18
N GLN A 272 -5.41 -7.43 -11.99
CA GLN A 272 -5.60 -7.78 -13.39
C GLN A 272 -4.62 -7.08 -14.33
N ALA A 273 -4.38 -5.78 -14.08
CA ALA A 273 -3.59 -4.97 -15.00
C ALA A 273 -2.10 -5.36 -15.01
N MET A 274 -1.56 -5.70 -13.85
CA MET A 274 -0.14 -5.94 -13.67
C MET A 274 0.06 -6.83 -12.42
N PRO A 275 -0.15 -8.14 -12.56
CA PRO A 275 -0.16 -9.10 -11.46
C PRO A 275 1.24 -9.45 -10.94
N VAL A 276 2.31 -9.02 -11.59
CA VAL A 276 3.72 -9.28 -11.25
C VAL A 276 4.40 -8.05 -10.68
#